data_ae97350d7ff30747c47560479d78ca2d
#
_entry.id   ae97350d7ff30747c47560479d78ca2d
#
_cell.length_a   1.000
_cell.length_b   1.000
_cell.length_c   1.000
_cell.angle_alpha   90.00
_cell.angle_beta   90.00
_cell.angle_gamma   90.00
#
_symmetry.space_group_name_H-M   'P 1'
#
loop_
_entity.id
_entity.type
_entity.pdbx_description
1 polymer ?
#
loop_
_entity_poly.entity_id
_entity_poly.type
_entity_poly.pdbx_seq_one_letter_code
_entity_poly.pdbx_strand_id
1 'polypeptide(L)'
;MEDNRSAIKKEPVLACGAAGETREFTGMIKTFGKRILAMVVATAVVAGITVTYGIPNVKFKELDSSEPVVMTVNGEEIHADELRAYLKYNKMSMESMLSYYGMDDSIWSDASMGPMMVQQLFDLATQQAIELRVVNQEFQNLGLKLTREEKDEAEQKKRDDIEQIGGETAFQSWLASIGYTEDIYDNSIAISAYADALQDAYYGDNGTKTNTQAILDQFNDSYLCAKHILVQSIDDSGNALTGDALAQAQSKANEALEKVKAGEDFDSLIAQYNEDPGMEMYPDGYVFTEGDNMVDEFYQAAKALEPGQTSDSLVESGYGWHIIQREPLTEDQLTDDIRDQLIQQITGKAFVEEITDLMDQADVQYTDAYGEATYENLMKLLGESTEDTGAAAADDAAAQAETQSTDAAAE
;
A
#
# COMPACT_ATOMS: atom_id res chain seq x y z
N MET A 1 -5.17 64.42 -11.07
CA MET A 1 -4.50 63.78 -9.91
C MET A 1 -5.60 63.05 -9.16
N GLU A 2 -5.94 61.87 -9.60
CA GLU A 2 -7.01 61.05 -9.01
C GLU A 2 -6.39 59.78 -8.48
N ASP A 3 -6.62 59.57 -7.20
CA ASP A 3 -6.13 58.51 -6.36
C ASP A 3 -7.06 57.31 -6.54
N ASN A 4 -6.58 56.22 -7.15
CA ASN A 4 -7.38 55.03 -7.43
C ASN A 4 -6.98 53.91 -6.46
N ARG A 5 -7.58 53.93 -5.25
CA ARG A 5 -7.49 52.80 -4.31
C ARG A 5 -8.54 51.77 -4.64
N SER A 6 -8.12 50.66 -5.26
CA SER A 6 -8.96 49.49 -5.48
C SER A 6 -9.27 48.77 -4.16
N ALA A 7 -10.55 48.71 -3.83
CA ALA A 7 -11.10 48.02 -2.67
C ALA A 7 -10.99 46.48 -2.86
N ILE A 8 -10.27 45.82 -1.97
CA ILE A 8 -10.27 44.35 -1.84
C ILE A 8 -11.60 43.98 -1.18
N LYS A 9 -12.48 43.33 -1.93
CA LYS A 9 -13.68 42.67 -1.40
C LYS A 9 -13.25 41.46 -0.55
N LYS A 10 -13.52 41.50 0.74
CA LYS A 10 -13.50 40.34 1.63
C LYS A 10 -14.74 39.50 1.33
N GLU A 11 -14.52 38.30 0.82
CA GLU A 11 -15.55 37.23 0.79
C GLU A 11 -15.81 36.72 2.21
N PRO A 12 -17.06 36.34 2.55
CA PRO A 12 -17.37 35.83 3.87
C PRO A 12 -16.82 34.43 4.04
N VAL A 13 -16.09 34.22 5.13
CA VAL A 13 -15.67 32.88 5.60
C VAL A 13 -16.93 32.07 5.94
N LEU A 14 -17.25 31.09 5.12
CA LEU A 14 -18.27 30.10 5.43
C LEU A 14 -17.81 29.29 6.64
N ALA A 15 -18.52 29.40 7.74
CA ALA A 15 -18.39 28.52 8.89
C ALA A 15 -18.75 27.11 8.47
N CYS A 16 -17.73 26.24 8.27
CA CYS A 16 -17.91 24.84 8.06
C CYS A 16 -18.28 24.21 9.41
N GLY A 17 -19.50 23.66 9.51
CA GLY A 17 -20.04 23.14 10.75
C GLY A 17 -19.33 21.84 11.16
N ALA A 18 -18.96 21.72 12.41
CA ALA A 18 -18.29 20.59 13.05
C ALA A 18 -18.91 19.19 12.79
N ALA A 19 -20.14 19.11 12.30
CA ALA A 19 -20.82 17.86 11.98
C ALA A 19 -20.40 17.22 10.61
N GLY A 20 -19.74 17.98 9.72
CA GLY A 20 -19.20 17.45 8.46
C GLY A 20 -17.85 16.76 8.65
N GLU A 21 -17.00 17.36 9.46
CA GLU A 21 -15.64 16.87 9.71
C GLU A 21 -15.60 15.54 10.46
N THR A 22 -16.51 15.34 11.42
CA THR A 22 -16.62 14.07 12.15
C THR A 22 -17.10 12.89 11.28
N ARG A 23 -17.92 13.16 10.25
CA ARG A 23 -18.37 12.10 9.31
C ARG A 23 -17.28 11.68 8.33
N GLU A 24 -16.48 12.61 7.83
CA GLU A 24 -15.35 12.29 6.95
C GLU A 24 -14.24 11.56 7.71
N PHE A 25 -13.93 12.00 8.94
CA PHE A 25 -12.95 11.36 9.80
C PHE A 25 -13.37 9.94 10.21
N THR A 26 -14.63 9.72 10.60
CA THR A 26 -15.17 8.39 10.92
C THR A 26 -15.17 7.46 9.69
N GLY A 27 -15.40 8.00 8.49
CA GLY A 27 -15.30 7.27 7.23
C GLY A 27 -13.85 6.88 6.93
N MET A 28 -12.91 7.77 7.19
CA MET A 28 -11.48 7.56 6.99
C MET A 28 -10.92 6.50 7.95
N ILE A 29 -11.29 6.54 9.23
CA ILE A 29 -10.88 5.53 10.22
C ILE A 29 -11.41 4.14 9.87
N LYS A 30 -12.69 4.01 9.44
CA LYS A 30 -13.26 2.73 8.98
C LYS A 30 -12.59 2.19 7.72
N THR A 31 -12.12 3.07 6.84
CA THR A 31 -11.41 2.68 5.62
C THR A 31 -9.94 2.35 5.92
N PHE A 32 -9.35 3.02 6.92
CA PHE A 32 -7.97 2.78 7.37
C PHE A 32 -7.83 1.45 8.13
N GLY A 33 -8.80 1.10 8.99
CA GLY A 33 -8.81 -0.20 9.69
C GLY A 33 -8.74 -1.38 8.72
N LYS A 34 -9.47 -1.30 7.58
CA LYS A 34 -9.39 -2.32 6.52
C LYS A 34 -8.09 -2.28 5.70
N ARG A 35 -7.38 -1.13 5.67
CA ARG A 35 -6.11 -0.99 4.93
C ARG A 35 -4.89 -1.34 5.78
N ILE A 36 -4.97 -1.22 7.10
CA ILE A 36 -3.89 -1.66 8.02
C ILE A 36 -3.80 -3.19 8.02
N LEU A 37 -4.91 -3.91 7.95
CA LEU A 37 -4.92 -5.37 7.77
C LEU A 37 -4.16 -5.77 6.48
N ALA A 38 -4.29 -4.98 5.40
CA ALA A 38 -3.54 -5.19 4.16
C ALA A 38 -2.06 -4.77 4.25
N MET A 39 -1.68 -3.89 5.18
CA MET A 39 -0.28 -3.43 5.32
C MET A 39 0.60 -4.39 6.13
N VAL A 40 0.07 -5.17 7.04
CA VAL A 40 0.87 -6.17 7.79
C VAL A 40 1.31 -7.30 6.86
N VAL A 41 0.50 -7.61 5.83
CA VAL A 41 0.84 -8.60 4.78
C VAL A 41 1.65 -8.01 3.62
N ALA A 42 1.59 -6.69 3.37
CA ALA A 42 2.14 -6.06 2.15
C ALA A 42 3.55 -5.45 2.27
N THR A 43 4.25 -5.54 3.41
CA THR A 43 5.56 -4.88 3.62
C THR A 43 6.78 -5.76 3.38
N ALA A 44 6.66 -6.89 2.71
CA ALA A 44 7.79 -7.77 2.42
C ALA A 44 8.11 -7.87 0.92
N VAL A 45 8.64 -6.82 0.30
CA VAL A 45 9.41 -6.98 -0.95
C VAL A 45 10.46 -5.88 -1.06
N VAL A 46 11.74 -6.17 -0.82
CA VAL A 46 12.89 -5.63 -1.57
C VAL A 46 14.10 -6.57 -1.43
N ALA A 47 14.79 -6.80 -2.53
CA ALA A 47 15.76 -7.82 -2.85
C ALA A 47 17.17 -7.68 -2.23
N GLY A 48 17.72 -8.81 -1.87
CA GLY A 48 18.99 -9.47 -2.15
C GLY A 48 20.35 -8.85 -1.84
N ILE A 49 21.12 -9.51 -0.94
CA ILE A 49 22.56 -9.83 -1.09
C ILE A 49 22.91 -10.95 -0.09
N THR A 50 23.58 -12.02 -0.57
CA THR A 50 23.97 -13.21 0.18
C THR A 50 25.24 -13.05 1.00
N VAL A 51 25.22 -13.39 2.28
CA VAL A 51 26.39 -13.77 3.08
C VAL A 51 26.05 -15.01 3.92
N THR A 52 26.85 -16.05 3.77
CA THR A 52 26.69 -17.37 4.38
C THR A 52 26.97 -17.37 5.88
N TYR A 53 25.96 -17.50 6.69
CA TYR A 53 26.02 -17.97 8.07
C TYR A 53 24.97 -19.06 8.28
N GLY A 54 25.11 -19.88 9.36
CA GLY A 54 24.39 -21.14 9.60
C GLY A 54 22.88 -21.08 9.31
N ILE A 55 22.24 -22.24 9.22
CA ILE A 55 20.80 -22.33 8.90
C ILE A 55 20.01 -21.51 9.92
N PRO A 56 19.30 -20.43 9.51
CA PRO A 56 18.54 -19.59 10.41
C PRO A 56 17.43 -20.36 11.13
N ASN A 57 17.18 -20.02 12.38
CA ASN A 57 16.14 -20.66 13.18
C ASN A 57 14.84 -19.83 13.14
N VAL A 58 14.39 -19.49 11.93
CA VAL A 58 13.12 -18.79 11.73
C VAL A 58 11.98 -19.74 12.09
N LYS A 59 11.37 -19.50 13.23
CA LYS A 59 10.29 -20.32 13.77
C LYS A 59 9.45 -19.50 14.72
N PHE A 60 8.12 -19.61 14.59
CA PHE A 60 7.21 -19.09 15.59
C PHE A 60 7.45 -19.77 16.94
N LYS A 61 7.58 -18.96 17.99
CA LYS A 61 7.86 -19.40 19.36
C LYS A 61 6.64 -19.14 20.25
N GLU A 62 6.25 -20.12 21.04
CA GLU A 62 5.37 -19.85 22.17
C GLU A 62 6.12 -18.92 23.15
N LEU A 63 5.44 -17.88 23.57
CA LEU A 63 6.01 -16.92 24.51
C LEU A 63 5.88 -17.48 25.94
N ASP A 64 7.00 -17.55 26.65
CA ASP A 64 6.99 -17.94 28.07
C ASP A 64 6.58 -16.74 28.91
N SER A 65 5.36 -16.73 29.39
CA SER A 65 4.80 -15.65 30.20
C SER A 65 4.22 -16.17 31.51
N SER A 66 4.45 -15.42 32.58
CA SER A 66 3.82 -15.62 33.90
C SER A 66 2.60 -14.70 34.10
N GLU A 67 2.30 -13.84 33.14
CA GLU A 67 1.13 -12.95 33.22
C GLU A 67 -0.18 -13.70 32.90
N PRO A 68 -1.33 -13.14 33.31
CA PRO A 68 -2.61 -13.79 33.07
C PRO A 68 -2.88 -14.01 31.58
N VAL A 69 -3.51 -15.14 31.25
CA VAL A 69 -4.10 -15.36 29.93
C VAL A 69 -5.25 -14.39 29.74
N VAL A 70 -5.22 -13.61 28.68
CA VAL A 70 -6.28 -12.63 28.33
C VAL A 70 -7.26 -13.18 27.32
N MET A 71 -6.79 -14.04 26.43
CA MET A 71 -7.65 -14.70 25.42
C MET A 71 -6.98 -15.98 24.91
N THR A 72 -7.77 -16.81 24.22
CA THR A 72 -7.25 -17.96 23.46
C THR A 72 -7.76 -17.89 22.02
N VAL A 73 -6.96 -18.41 21.08
CA VAL A 73 -7.32 -18.57 19.67
C VAL A 73 -7.12 -20.02 19.27
N ASN A 74 -8.22 -20.70 18.98
CA ASN A 74 -8.24 -22.16 18.74
C ASN A 74 -7.54 -22.96 19.84
N GLY A 75 -7.62 -22.48 21.07
CA GLY A 75 -7.02 -23.10 22.27
C GLY A 75 -5.59 -22.70 22.56
N GLU A 76 -4.90 -21.94 21.72
CA GLU A 76 -3.59 -21.34 22.02
C GLU A 76 -3.74 -20.08 22.87
N GLU A 77 -2.98 -19.99 23.94
CA GLU A 77 -3.06 -18.90 24.93
C GLU A 77 -2.34 -17.63 24.44
N ILE A 78 -2.95 -16.50 24.74
CA ILE A 78 -2.37 -15.16 24.60
C ILE A 78 -2.37 -14.50 25.96
N HIS A 79 -1.19 -14.11 26.43
CA HIS A 79 -1.00 -13.53 27.74
C HIS A 79 -1.04 -11.99 27.70
N ALA A 80 -1.23 -11.38 28.87
CA ALA A 80 -1.41 -9.93 28.99
C ALA A 80 -0.19 -9.11 28.51
N ASP A 81 1.02 -9.62 28.66
CA ASP A 81 2.25 -8.98 28.18
C ASP A 81 2.33 -8.98 26.64
N GLU A 82 1.89 -10.04 25.99
CA GLU A 82 1.80 -10.10 24.53
C GLU A 82 0.75 -9.10 23.99
N LEU A 83 -0.47 -9.11 24.53
CA LEU A 83 -1.49 -8.15 24.17
C LEU A 83 -1.06 -6.70 24.43
N ARG A 84 -0.38 -6.46 25.55
CA ARG A 84 0.21 -5.15 25.91
C ARG A 84 1.19 -4.66 24.84
N ALA A 85 2.03 -5.55 24.32
CA ALA A 85 2.96 -5.20 23.25
C ALA A 85 2.23 -4.74 21.99
N TYR A 86 1.19 -5.45 21.56
CA TYR A 86 0.37 -5.07 20.42
C TYR A 86 -0.40 -3.77 20.66
N LEU A 87 -0.95 -3.56 21.85
CA LEU A 87 -1.61 -2.31 22.22
C LEU A 87 -0.62 -1.12 22.16
N LYS A 88 0.60 -1.25 22.72
CA LYS A 88 1.62 -0.19 22.68
C LYS A 88 2.03 0.15 21.26
N TYR A 89 2.34 -0.84 20.46
CA TYR A 89 2.73 -0.64 19.07
C TYR A 89 1.64 0.05 18.24
N ASN A 90 0.42 -0.46 18.31
CA ASN A 90 -0.71 0.12 17.58
C ASN A 90 -1.07 1.53 18.09
N LYS A 91 -0.99 1.77 19.42
CA LYS A 91 -1.18 3.11 20.01
C LYS A 91 -0.18 4.11 19.44
N MET A 92 1.11 3.78 19.46
CA MET A 92 2.16 4.63 18.90
C MET A 92 1.97 4.90 17.41
N SER A 93 1.58 3.90 16.63
CA SER A 93 1.29 4.04 15.20
C SER A 93 0.10 4.98 14.95
N MET A 94 -0.97 4.84 15.74
CA MET A 94 -2.14 5.73 15.68
C MET A 94 -1.78 7.15 16.08
N GLU A 95 -1.01 7.36 17.14
CA GLU A 95 -0.54 8.68 17.61
C GLU A 95 0.32 9.38 16.55
N SER A 96 1.23 8.64 15.90
CA SER A 96 2.03 9.18 14.80
C SER A 96 1.16 9.69 13.65
N MET A 97 0.12 8.93 13.29
CA MET A 97 -0.84 9.36 12.27
C MET A 97 -1.66 10.58 12.73
N LEU A 98 -2.17 10.57 13.97
CA LEU A 98 -2.97 11.66 14.53
C LEU A 98 -2.17 12.96 14.63
N SER A 99 -0.88 12.87 15.01
CA SER A 99 0.04 14.01 15.07
C SER A 99 0.21 14.68 13.70
N TYR A 100 0.22 13.91 12.60
CA TYR A 100 0.23 14.48 11.25
C TYR A 100 -1.00 15.36 10.95
N TYR A 101 -2.14 15.06 11.60
CA TYR A 101 -3.37 15.86 11.52
C TYR A 101 -3.50 16.90 12.65
N GLY A 102 -2.44 17.12 13.44
CA GLY A 102 -2.41 18.12 14.50
C GLY A 102 -3.19 17.73 15.76
N MET A 103 -3.45 16.44 15.95
CA MET A 103 -4.06 15.90 17.17
C MET A 103 -2.96 15.34 18.08
N ASP A 104 -3.18 15.45 19.39
CA ASP A 104 -2.28 14.98 20.42
C ASP A 104 -2.88 13.80 21.21
N ASP A 105 -2.16 13.29 22.18
CA ASP A 105 -2.52 12.14 23.01
C ASP A 105 -3.73 12.37 23.92
N SER A 106 -4.18 13.63 24.10
CA SER A 106 -5.41 13.94 24.84
C SER A 106 -6.66 13.28 24.25
N ILE A 107 -6.60 12.90 22.96
CA ILE A 107 -7.69 12.21 22.26
C ILE A 107 -8.12 10.91 22.94
N TRP A 108 -7.20 10.21 23.61
CA TRP A 108 -7.49 8.95 24.28
C TRP A 108 -8.41 9.12 25.48
N SER A 109 -8.34 10.25 26.18
CA SER A 109 -9.19 10.61 27.32
C SER A 109 -10.35 11.52 26.96
N ASP A 110 -10.47 11.97 25.70
CA ASP A 110 -11.58 12.83 25.24
C ASP A 110 -12.92 12.11 25.40
N ALA A 111 -13.90 12.79 26.00
CA ALA A 111 -15.19 12.18 26.31
C ALA A 111 -16.02 11.80 25.06
N SER A 112 -15.74 12.41 23.90
CA SER A 112 -16.48 12.19 22.65
C SER A 112 -15.79 11.16 21.73
N MET A 113 -14.47 11.29 21.57
CA MET A 113 -13.69 10.46 20.63
C MET A 113 -12.94 9.32 21.32
N GLY A 114 -12.51 9.52 22.57
CA GLY A 114 -11.70 8.54 23.31
C GLY A 114 -12.28 7.13 23.33
N PRO A 115 -13.57 6.93 23.68
CA PRO A 115 -14.14 5.57 23.70
C PRO A 115 -14.06 4.85 22.34
N MET A 116 -14.25 5.56 21.23
CA MET A 116 -14.13 5.00 19.89
C MET A 116 -12.69 4.66 19.55
N MET A 117 -11.75 5.54 19.91
CA MET A 117 -10.32 5.34 19.66
C MET A 117 -9.77 4.16 20.47
N VAL A 118 -10.16 4.07 21.73
CA VAL A 118 -9.78 2.95 22.60
C VAL A 118 -10.34 1.63 22.08
N GLN A 119 -11.63 1.59 21.70
CA GLN A 119 -12.22 0.39 21.11
C GLN A 119 -11.46 -0.05 19.86
N GLN A 120 -11.16 0.89 18.96
CA GLN A 120 -10.42 0.58 17.73
C GLN A 120 -9.01 0.07 18.04
N LEU A 121 -8.34 0.61 19.04
CA LEU A 121 -7.03 0.14 19.46
C LEU A 121 -7.07 -1.31 19.97
N PHE A 122 -8.08 -1.64 20.78
CA PHE A 122 -8.29 -3.03 21.24
C PHE A 122 -8.60 -3.96 20.07
N ASP A 123 -9.46 -3.54 19.15
CA ASP A 123 -9.80 -4.33 17.96
C ASP A 123 -8.56 -4.62 17.12
N LEU A 124 -7.70 -3.62 16.86
CA LEU A 124 -6.46 -3.79 16.11
C LEU A 124 -5.48 -4.75 16.80
N ALA A 125 -5.24 -4.55 18.09
CA ALA A 125 -4.33 -5.42 18.85
C ALA A 125 -4.84 -6.87 18.93
N THR A 126 -6.15 -7.05 19.10
CA THR A 126 -6.79 -8.36 19.11
C THR A 126 -6.74 -9.03 17.75
N GLN A 127 -7.05 -8.32 16.67
CA GLN A 127 -6.95 -8.83 15.31
C GLN A 127 -5.52 -9.27 14.98
N GLN A 128 -4.52 -8.47 15.37
CA GLN A 128 -3.11 -8.84 15.20
C GLN A 128 -2.78 -10.14 15.94
N ALA A 129 -3.22 -10.28 17.18
CA ALA A 129 -3.00 -11.50 17.96
C ALA A 129 -3.66 -12.74 17.32
N ILE A 130 -4.90 -12.60 16.81
CA ILE A 130 -5.62 -13.66 16.11
C ILE A 130 -4.91 -14.04 14.82
N GLU A 131 -4.51 -13.04 14.00
CA GLU A 131 -3.84 -13.26 12.72
C GLU A 131 -2.54 -14.05 12.89
N LEU A 132 -1.69 -13.66 13.85
CA LEU A 132 -0.43 -14.38 14.10
C LEU A 132 -0.67 -15.85 14.45
N ARG A 133 -1.69 -16.15 15.27
CA ARG A 133 -2.04 -17.53 15.64
C ARG A 133 -2.59 -18.30 14.44
N VAL A 134 -3.54 -17.73 13.72
CA VAL A 134 -4.21 -18.37 12.59
C VAL A 134 -3.22 -18.69 11.47
N VAL A 135 -2.34 -17.74 11.10
CA VAL A 135 -1.29 -17.96 10.10
C VAL A 135 -0.32 -19.05 10.52
N ASN A 136 0.14 -19.05 11.79
CA ASN A 136 0.99 -20.11 12.32
C ASN A 136 0.29 -21.48 12.27
N GLN A 137 -0.95 -21.54 12.72
CA GLN A 137 -1.73 -22.77 12.75
C GLN A 137 -1.95 -23.33 11.35
N GLU A 138 -2.32 -22.48 10.39
CA GLU A 138 -2.56 -22.93 9.03
C GLU A 138 -1.27 -23.40 8.34
N PHE A 139 -0.16 -22.69 8.54
CA PHE A 139 1.15 -23.14 8.07
C PHE A 139 1.51 -24.53 8.61
N GLN A 140 1.23 -24.80 9.89
CA GLN A 140 1.45 -26.10 10.52
C GLN A 140 0.44 -27.16 10.01
N ASN A 141 -0.84 -26.81 9.86
CA ASN A 141 -1.90 -27.70 9.38
C ASN A 141 -1.61 -28.24 7.98
N LEU A 142 -1.09 -27.39 7.10
CA LEU A 142 -0.67 -27.78 5.75
C LEU A 142 0.68 -28.54 5.72
N GLY A 143 1.37 -28.62 6.86
CA GLY A 143 2.66 -29.29 6.97
C GLY A 143 3.78 -28.59 6.21
N LEU A 144 3.63 -27.29 5.96
CA LEU A 144 4.61 -26.48 5.24
C LEU A 144 5.93 -26.36 6.03
N LYS A 145 6.97 -26.04 5.30
CA LYS A 145 8.30 -25.79 5.87
C LYS A 145 8.97 -24.71 5.04
N LEU A 146 9.48 -23.72 5.71
CA LEU A 146 10.30 -22.71 5.03
C LEU A 146 11.54 -23.38 4.40
N THR A 147 11.78 -23.03 3.17
CA THR A 147 13.02 -23.36 2.45
C THR A 147 14.21 -22.70 3.12
N ARG A 148 15.41 -22.97 2.62
CA ARG A 148 16.60 -22.29 3.10
C ARG A 148 16.59 -20.80 2.69
N GLU A 149 16.16 -20.53 1.48
CA GLU A 149 16.10 -19.18 0.91
C GLU A 149 15.15 -18.28 1.71
N GLU A 150 13.90 -18.71 1.94
CA GLU A 150 12.92 -17.98 2.76
C GLU A 150 13.42 -17.71 4.20
N LYS A 151 14.19 -18.64 4.79
CA LYS A 151 14.81 -18.41 6.09
C LYS A 151 15.94 -17.38 6.03
N ASP A 152 16.79 -17.47 4.99
CA ASP A 152 17.89 -16.53 4.79
C ASP A 152 17.34 -15.10 4.55
N GLU A 153 16.22 -14.96 3.84
CA GLU A 153 15.51 -13.69 3.63
C GLU A 153 14.92 -13.12 4.91
N ALA A 154 14.23 -13.93 5.69
CA ALA A 154 13.66 -13.53 6.98
C ALA A 154 14.75 -13.04 7.96
N GLU A 155 15.86 -13.75 8.05
CA GLU A 155 17.03 -13.34 8.83
C GLU A 155 17.71 -12.08 8.27
N GLN A 156 17.74 -11.93 6.94
CA GLN A 156 18.28 -10.72 6.33
C GLN A 156 17.43 -9.52 6.68
N LYS A 157 16.11 -9.66 6.62
CA LYS A 157 15.19 -8.59 7.04
C LYS A 157 15.47 -8.11 8.46
N LYS A 158 15.64 -9.02 9.42
CA LYS A 158 15.98 -8.66 10.80
C LYS A 158 17.32 -7.89 10.86
N ARG A 159 18.33 -8.31 10.10
CA ARG A 159 19.62 -7.60 10.04
C ARG A 159 19.48 -6.19 9.46
N ASP A 160 18.70 -6.05 8.40
CA ASP A 160 18.45 -4.77 7.74
C ASP A 160 17.71 -3.81 8.68
N ASP A 161 16.71 -4.30 9.40
CA ASP A 161 15.98 -3.52 10.41
C ASP A 161 16.90 -3.06 11.55
N ILE A 162 17.79 -3.93 12.05
CA ILE A 162 18.80 -3.59 13.06
C ILE A 162 19.75 -2.50 12.52
N GLU A 163 20.23 -2.64 11.29
CA GLU A 163 21.12 -1.66 10.65
C GLU A 163 20.41 -0.31 10.44
N GLN A 164 19.19 -0.33 9.93
CA GLN A 164 18.38 0.87 9.66
C GLN A 164 18.06 1.65 10.94
N ILE A 165 17.82 0.95 12.05
CA ILE A 165 17.55 1.56 13.37
C ILE A 165 18.82 2.13 14.00
N GLY A 166 20.01 1.71 13.55
CA GLY A 166 21.30 2.22 14.04
C GLY A 166 22.10 1.22 14.89
N GLY A 167 21.88 -0.07 14.66
CA GLY A 167 22.59 -1.18 15.26
C GLY A 167 21.88 -1.79 16.47
N GLU A 168 22.44 -2.87 16.99
CA GLU A 168 21.83 -3.73 18.01
C GLU A 168 21.34 -2.98 19.26
N THR A 169 22.15 -2.05 19.80
CA THR A 169 21.76 -1.29 21.00
C THR A 169 20.56 -0.38 20.75
N ALA A 170 20.52 0.26 19.57
CA ALA A 170 19.40 1.11 19.19
C ALA A 170 18.14 0.26 18.92
N PHE A 171 18.30 -0.90 18.30
CA PHE A 171 17.23 -1.86 18.07
C PHE A 171 16.60 -2.35 19.37
N GLN A 172 17.40 -2.75 20.38
CA GLN A 172 16.88 -3.16 21.68
C GLN A 172 16.15 -2.02 22.39
N SER A 173 16.67 -0.79 22.28
CA SER A 173 16.02 0.40 22.84
C SER A 173 14.69 0.70 22.12
N TRP A 174 14.65 0.51 20.81
CA TRP A 174 13.44 0.67 20.02
C TRP A 174 12.39 -0.38 20.39
N LEU A 175 12.76 -1.67 20.47
CA LEU A 175 11.84 -2.73 20.93
C LEU A 175 11.22 -2.40 22.28
N ALA A 176 12.05 -1.96 23.25
CA ALA A 176 11.56 -1.56 24.57
C ALA A 176 10.57 -0.39 24.49
N SER A 177 10.81 0.58 23.59
CA SER A 177 9.94 1.76 23.42
C SER A 177 8.54 1.39 22.89
N ILE A 178 8.46 0.40 22.00
CA ILE A 178 7.20 -0.11 21.47
C ILE A 178 6.59 -1.25 22.31
N GLY A 179 7.26 -1.62 23.40
CA GLY A 179 6.82 -2.68 24.31
C GLY A 179 7.02 -4.11 23.78
N TYR A 180 7.84 -4.28 22.76
CA TYR A 180 8.16 -5.61 22.21
C TYR A 180 9.34 -6.23 22.96
N THR A 181 9.29 -7.54 23.11
CA THR A 181 10.47 -8.37 23.34
C THR A 181 11.07 -8.81 22.00
N GLU A 182 12.29 -9.29 22.01
CA GLU A 182 12.90 -9.83 20.79
C GLU A 182 12.14 -11.07 20.29
N ASP A 183 11.57 -11.90 21.17
CA ASP A 183 10.76 -13.05 20.76
C ASP A 183 9.44 -12.64 20.10
N ILE A 184 8.77 -11.56 20.55
CA ILE A 184 7.58 -11.02 19.87
C ILE A 184 7.95 -10.49 18.47
N TYR A 185 9.09 -9.80 18.35
CA TYR A 185 9.60 -9.32 17.07
C TYR A 185 9.97 -10.50 16.15
N ASP A 186 10.69 -11.50 16.63
CA ASP A 186 11.05 -12.71 15.88
C ASP A 186 9.81 -13.46 15.39
N ASN A 187 8.75 -13.51 16.21
CA ASN A 187 7.47 -14.08 15.81
C ASN A 187 6.83 -13.32 14.64
N SER A 188 6.90 -11.98 14.64
CA SER A 188 6.37 -11.20 13.52
C SER A 188 7.13 -11.47 12.21
N ILE A 189 8.45 -11.63 12.28
CA ILE A 189 9.29 -12.02 11.13
C ILE A 189 8.94 -13.45 10.66
N ALA A 190 8.79 -14.40 11.59
CA ALA A 190 8.43 -15.77 11.24
C ALA A 190 7.04 -15.86 10.58
N ILE A 191 6.06 -15.12 11.10
CA ILE A 191 4.70 -15.10 10.55
C ILE A 191 4.66 -14.44 9.17
N SER A 192 5.46 -13.41 8.91
CA SER A 192 5.59 -12.86 7.56
C SER A 192 6.07 -13.93 6.57
N ALA A 193 7.15 -14.65 6.91
CA ALA A 193 7.64 -15.75 6.06
C ALA A 193 6.64 -16.91 5.91
N TYR A 194 5.84 -17.19 6.95
CA TYR A 194 4.78 -18.20 6.86
C TYR A 194 3.62 -17.74 5.97
N ALA A 195 3.26 -16.47 6.02
CA ALA A 195 2.23 -15.90 5.15
C ALA A 195 2.66 -15.97 3.68
N ASP A 196 3.92 -15.63 3.36
CA ASP A 196 4.46 -15.72 2.01
C ASP A 196 4.44 -17.19 1.52
N ALA A 197 4.88 -18.14 2.34
CA ALA A 197 4.84 -19.58 2.01
C ALA A 197 3.40 -20.13 1.88
N LEU A 198 2.44 -19.62 2.68
CA LEU A 198 1.02 -19.95 2.53
C LEU A 198 0.45 -19.39 1.24
N GLN A 199 0.79 -18.15 0.90
CA GLN A 199 0.36 -17.53 -0.35
C GLN A 199 0.86 -18.33 -1.56
N ASP A 200 2.12 -18.75 -1.55
CA ASP A 200 2.67 -19.61 -2.60
C ASP A 200 1.99 -20.99 -2.65
N ALA A 201 1.78 -21.63 -1.50
CA ALA A 201 1.09 -22.92 -1.41
C ALA A 201 -0.36 -22.86 -1.92
N TYR A 202 -1.04 -21.75 -1.76
CA TYR A 202 -2.40 -21.57 -2.25
C TYR A 202 -2.45 -21.08 -3.70
N TYR A 203 -1.63 -20.13 -4.08
CA TYR A 203 -1.80 -19.34 -5.30
C TYR A 203 -0.54 -19.29 -6.19
N GLY A 204 0.58 -19.87 -5.77
CA GLY A 204 1.77 -20.00 -6.62
C GLY A 204 1.53 -20.86 -7.85
N ASP A 205 2.52 -21.07 -8.69
CA ASP A 205 2.42 -21.78 -9.99
C ASP A 205 1.73 -23.15 -9.89
N ASN A 206 1.93 -23.86 -8.78
CA ASN A 206 1.31 -25.16 -8.50
C ASN A 206 0.40 -25.11 -7.27
N GLY A 207 -0.04 -23.92 -6.91
CA GLY A 207 -0.85 -23.70 -5.73
C GLY A 207 -2.21 -24.40 -5.79
N THR A 208 -2.73 -24.79 -4.63
CA THR A 208 -3.99 -25.56 -4.55
C THR A 208 -5.23 -24.76 -4.96
N LYS A 209 -5.12 -23.42 -4.99
CA LYS A 209 -6.20 -22.48 -5.31
C LYS A 209 -5.88 -21.61 -6.55
N THR A 210 -4.79 -21.90 -7.26
CA THR A 210 -4.41 -21.16 -8.48
C THR A 210 -5.49 -21.33 -9.55
N ASN A 211 -5.96 -20.22 -10.08
CA ASN A 211 -6.96 -20.18 -11.13
C ASN A 211 -6.37 -19.53 -12.40
N THR A 212 -5.83 -20.36 -13.30
CA THR A 212 -5.23 -19.91 -14.56
C THR A 212 -6.24 -19.11 -15.42
N GLN A 213 -7.54 -19.49 -15.39
CA GLN A 213 -8.56 -18.75 -16.12
C GLN A 213 -8.74 -17.33 -15.59
N ALA A 214 -8.70 -17.14 -14.26
CA ALA A 214 -8.79 -15.80 -13.67
C ALA A 214 -7.60 -14.92 -14.08
N ILE A 215 -6.40 -15.48 -14.24
CA ILE A 215 -5.23 -14.76 -14.74
C ILE A 215 -5.44 -14.30 -16.18
N LEU A 216 -5.94 -15.20 -17.05
CA LEU A 216 -6.25 -14.88 -18.44
C LEU A 216 -7.38 -13.84 -18.54
N ASP A 217 -8.42 -13.97 -17.73
CA ASP A 217 -9.53 -13.01 -17.70
C ASP A 217 -9.01 -11.63 -17.27
N GLN A 218 -8.20 -11.55 -16.21
CA GLN A 218 -7.60 -10.31 -15.74
C GLN A 218 -6.63 -9.70 -16.78
N PHE A 219 -5.84 -10.54 -17.47
CA PHE A 219 -4.99 -10.08 -18.56
C PHE A 219 -5.81 -9.41 -19.66
N ASN A 220 -6.86 -10.07 -20.13
CA ASN A 220 -7.75 -9.53 -21.17
C ASN A 220 -8.51 -8.27 -20.73
N ASP A 221 -8.82 -8.15 -19.44
CA ASP A 221 -9.56 -6.99 -18.89
C ASP A 221 -8.64 -5.78 -18.63
N SER A 222 -7.37 -6.03 -18.29
CA SER A 222 -6.45 -4.96 -17.83
C SER A 222 -5.46 -4.52 -18.89
N TYR A 223 -5.10 -5.38 -19.83
CA TYR A 223 -4.09 -5.09 -20.85
C TYR A 223 -4.71 -4.80 -22.21
N LEU A 224 -3.99 -4.04 -23.00
CA LEU A 224 -4.30 -3.72 -24.38
C LEU A 224 -3.13 -4.11 -25.26
N CYS A 225 -3.40 -4.48 -26.52
CA CYS A 225 -2.38 -4.60 -27.55
C CYS A 225 -2.72 -3.63 -28.69
N ALA A 226 -1.74 -2.84 -29.14
CA ALA A 226 -1.95 -1.93 -30.26
C ALA A 226 -0.70 -1.72 -31.09
N LYS A 227 -0.89 -1.65 -32.41
CA LYS A 227 0.05 -1.13 -33.38
C LYS A 227 -0.28 0.32 -33.68
N HIS A 228 0.69 1.07 -34.16
CA HIS A 228 0.43 2.43 -34.64
C HIS A 228 1.35 2.89 -35.76
N ILE A 229 0.92 3.94 -36.42
CA ILE A 229 1.72 4.77 -37.29
C ILE A 229 1.89 6.11 -36.59
N LEU A 230 3.11 6.48 -36.21
CA LEU A 230 3.44 7.80 -35.70
C LEU A 230 4.06 8.64 -36.81
N VAL A 231 3.53 9.83 -37.03
CA VAL A 231 4.19 10.89 -37.78
C VAL A 231 4.56 11.98 -36.79
N GLN A 232 5.85 12.20 -36.59
CA GLN A 232 6.36 13.10 -35.55
C GLN A 232 6.07 14.57 -35.84
N SER A 233 5.71 15.32 -34.83
CA SER A 233 5.62 16.80 -34.82
C SER A 233 6.80 17.45 -34.13
N ILE A 234 7.84 16.69 -33.78
CA ILE A 234 9.08 17.13 -33.14
C ILE A 234 10.28 16.73 -33.99
N ASP A 235 11.40 17.44 -33.82
CA ASP A 235 12.68 17.11 -34.44
C ASP A 235 13.48 16.11 -33.59
N ASP A 236 14.64 15.64 -34.08
CA ASP A 236 15.53 14.70 -33.39
C ASP A 236 16.06 15.23 -32.04
N SER A 237 15.90 16.53 -31.78
CA SER A 237 16.27 17.17 -30.52
C SER A 237 15.06 17.34 -29.57
N GLY A 238 13.87 16.88 -29.96
CA GLY A 238 12.64 16.99 -29.20
C GLY A 238 11.95 18.37 -29.28
N ASN A 239 12.37 19.25 -30.22
CA ASN A 239 11.73 20.55 -30.40
C ASN A 239 10.56 20.45 -31.37
N ALA A 240 9.47 21.14 -31.08
CA ALA A 240 8.31 21.17 -31.95
C ALA A 240 8.65 21.70 -33.37
N LEU A 241 8.19 20.98 -34.40
CA LEU A 241 8.29 21.43 -35.78
C LEU A 241 7.43 22.69 -35.98
N THR A 242 7.87 23.57 -36.89
CA THR A 242 7.16 24.83 -37.20
C THR A 242 7.11 25.09 -38.69
N GLY A 243 6.21 25.98 -39.12
CA GLY A 243 6.12 26.41 -40.52
C GLY A 243 5.92 25.27 -41.51
N ASP A 244 6.69 25.24 -42.59
CA ASP A 244 6.56 24.27 -43.66
C ASP A 244 6.83 22.82 -43.23
N ALA A 245 7.74 22.60 -42.27
CA ALA A 245 8.05 21.28 -41.75
C ALA A 245 6.84 20.67 -41.02
N LEU A 246 6.18 21.43 -40.14
CA LEU A 246 4.96 21.01 -39.46
C LEU A 246 3.83 20.71 -40.45
N ALA A 247 3.64 21.58 -41.46
CA ALA A 247 2.62 21.39 -42.48
C ALA A 247 2.87 20.12 -43.32
N GLN A 248 4.13 19.80 -43.63
CA GLN A 248 4.52 18.58 -44.34
C GLN A 248 4.24 17.32 -43.48
N ALA A 249 4.62 17.33 -42.22
CA ALA A 249 4.36 16.24 -41.29
C ALA A 249 2.86 15.98 -41.13
N GLN A 250 2.06 17.05 -40.96
CA GLN A 250 0.60 16.92 -40.87
C GLN A 250 -0.02 16.39 -42.18
N SER A 251 0.50 16.83 -43.32
CA SER A 251 0.05 16.30 -44.64
C SER A 251 0.39 14.82 -44.79
N LYS A 252 1.57 14.38 -44.34
CA LYS A 252 2.01 12.97 -44.31
C LYS A 252 1.10 12.13 -43.40
N ALA A 253 0.76 12.62 -42.21
CA ALA A 253 -0.15 11.94 -41.29
C ALA A 253 -1.56 11.77 -41.89
N ASN A 254 -2.09 12.83 -42.53
CA ASN A 254 -3.40 12.77 -43.20
C ASN A 254 -3.38 11.81 -44.40
N GLU A 255 -2.31 11.78 -45.19
CA GLU A 255 -2.18 10.83 -46.28
C GLU A 255 -2.18 9.38 -45.77
N ALA A 256 -1.46 9.08 -44.72
CA ALA A 256 -1.45 7.76 -44.10
C ALA A 256 -2.86 7.38 -43.61
N LEU A 257 -3.56 8.28 -42.93
CA LEU A 257 -4.93 8.04 -42.45
C LEU A 257 -5.92 7.74 -43.59
N GLU A 258 -5.84 8.49 -44.71
CA GLU A 258 -6.71 8.26 -45.85
C GLU A 258 -6.46 6.89 -46.52
N LYS A 259 -5.21 6.42 -46.55
CA LYS A 259 -4.85 5.07 -47.02
C LYS A 259 -5.38 3.98 -46.09
N VAL A 260 -5.24 4.19 -44.78
CA VAL A 260 -5.84 3.29 -43.77
C VAL A 260 -7.35 3.18 -43.99
N LYS A 261 -8.05 4.31 -44.16
CA LYS A 261 -9.50 4.34 -44.45
C LYS A 261 -9.86 3.70 -45.79
N ALA A 262 -8.95 3.73 -46.75
CA ALA A 262 -9.13 3.04 -48.04
C ALA A 262 -8.93 1.51 -47.91
N GLY A 263 -8.52 1.00 -46.77
CA GLY A 263 -8.34 -0.43 -46.50
C GLY A 263 -6.98 -0.96 -46.97
N GLU A 264 -5.97 -0.09 -47.15
CA GLU A 264 -4.60 -0.57 -47.38
C GLU A 264 -4.07 -1.31 -46.16
N ASP A 265 -3.17 -2.25 -46.40
CA ASP A 265 -2.58 -3.10 -45.33
C ASP A 265 -1.82 -2.27 -44.33
N PHE A 266 -2.20 -2.38 -43.02
CA PHE A 266 -1.69 -1.53 -41.96
C PHE A 266 -0.20 -1.72 -41.69
N ASP A 267 0.29 -2.98 -41.75
CA ASP A 267 1.73 -3.26 -41.55
C ASP A 267 2.58 -2.68 -42.71
N SER A 268 2.06 -2.71 -43.93
CA SER A 268 2.71 -2.04 -45.06
C SER A 268 2.75 -0.52 -44.89
N LEU A 269 1.72 0.06 -44.31
CA LEU A 269 1.65 1.49 -44.01
C LEU A 269 2.55 1.87 -42.83
N ILE A 270 2.71 1.02 -41.82
CA ILE A 270 3.72 1.18 -40.76
C ILE A 270 5.10 1.26 -41.40
N ALA A 271 5.47 0.32 -42.26
CA ALA A 271 6.75 0.31 -42.94
C ALA A 271 7.01 1.56 -43.79
N GLN A 272 5.97 2.23 -44.28
CA GLN A 272 6.06 3.38 -45.18
C GLN A 272 6.03 4.73 -44.41
N TYR A 273 5.22 4.85 -43.39
CA TYR A 273 4.88 6.14 -42.75
C TYR A 273 5.37 6.29 -41.32
N ASN A 274 5.55 5.17 -40.59
CA ASN A 274 5.85 5.22 -39.17
C ASN A 274 7.25 5.78 -38.90
N GLU A 275 7.32 6.64 -37.88
CA GLU A 275 8.56 7.28 -37.41
C GLU A 275 8.88 6.85 -35.95
N ASP A 276 8.10 5.95 -35.36
CA ASP A 276 8.43 5.34 -34.08
C ASP A 276 9.31 4.09 -34.30
N PRO A 277 10.58 4.11 -33.85
CA PRO A 277 11.47 2.96 -33.98
C PRO A 277 11.03 1.75 -33.13
N GLY A 278 10.18 1.95 -32.13
CA GLY A 278 9.69 0.89 -31.26
C GLY A 278 8.85 -0.14 -32.01
N MET A 279 8.14 0.24 -33.06
CA MET A 279 7.36 -0.72 -33.88
C MET A 279 8.24 -1.75 -34.63
N GLU A 280 9.53 -1.47 -34.83
CA GLU A 280 10.46 -2.46 -35.38
C GLU A 280 10.80 -3.56 -34.37
N MET A 281 10.79 -3.23 -33.06
CA MET A 281 11.05 -4.17 -31.98
C MET A 281 9.79 -4.93 -31.56
N TYR A 282 8.62 -4.31 -31.73
CA TYR A 282 7.32 -4.87 -31.36
C TYR A 282 6.38 -4.98 -32.58
N PRO A 283 6.69 -5.82 -33.57
CA PRO A 283 5.94 -5.90 -34.82
C PRO A 283 4.48 -6.41 -34.62
N ASP A 284 4.24 -7.13 -33.53
CA ASP A 284 2.89 -7.61 -33.17
C ASP A 284 2.09 -6.62 -32.32
N GLY A 285 2.68 -5.45 -32.04
CA GLY A 285 2.08 -4.39 -31.24
C GLY A 285 2.68 -4.27 -29.83
N TYR A 286 2.49 -3.12 -29.23
CA TYR A 286 2.77 -2.90 -27.82
C TYR A 286 1.70 -3.56 -26.97
N VAL A 287 2.11 -4.30 -25.94
CA VAL A 287 1.24 -4.78 -24.85
C VAL A 287 1.44 -3.86 -23.66
N PHE A 288 0.38 -3.25 -23.16
CA PHE A 288 0.44 -2.23 -22.10
C PHE A 288 -0.84 -2.18 -21.29
N THR A 289 -0.75 -1.61 -20.08
CA THR A 289 -1.87 -1.37 -19.17
C THR A 289 -1.93 0.09 -18.74
N GLU A 290 -2.96 0.45 -17.99
CA GLU A 290 -3.09 1.79 -17.40
C GLU A 290 -1.93 2.07 -16.43
N GLY A 291 -1.25 3.19 -16.61
CA GLY A 291 -0.09 3.59 -15.80
C GLY A 291 1.27 3.21 -16.39
N ASP A 292 1.31 2.44 -17.48
CA ASP A 292 2.55 2.25 -18.24
C ASP A 292 3.00 3.56 -18.90
N ASN A 293 4.25 3.59 -19.41
CA ASN A 293 4.84 4.77 -20.04
C ASN A 293 4.25 5.12 -21.43
N MET A 294 2.98 4.85 -21.64
CA MET A 294 2.25 5.32 -22.81
C MET A 294 1.68 6.70 -22.56
N VAL A 295 1.71 7.56 -23.58
CA VAL A 295 1.05 8.87 -23.47
C VAL A 295 -0.46 8.69 -23.34
N ASP A 296 -1.08 9.50 -22.49
CA ASP A 296 -2.50 9.36 -22.14
C ASP A 296 -3.41 9.35 -23.37
N GLU A 297 -3.13 10.19 -24.36
CA GLU A 297 -3.92 10.27 -25.59
C GLU A 297 -3.88 8.97 -26.40
N PHE A 298 -2.71 8.30 -26.45
CA PHE A 298 -2.56 7.00 -27.08
C PHE A 298 -3.34 5.92 -26.32
N TYR A 299 -3.14 5.85 -24.99
CA TYR A 299 -3.83 4.88 -24.14
C TYR A 299 -5.35 5.00 -24.26
N GLN A 300 -5.91 6.21 -24.13
CA GLN A 300 -7.35 6.43 -24.20
C GLN A 300 -7.91 6.10 -25.59
N ALA A 301 -7.17 6.44 -26.64
CA ALA A 301 -7.60 6.11 -28.00
C ALA A 301 -7.58 4.59 -28.26
N ALA A 302 -6.52 3.88 -27.84
CA ALA A 302 -6.45 2.43 -27.94
C ALA A 302 -7.56 1.73 -27.14
N LYS A 303 -7.83 2.22 -25.91
CA LYS A 303 -8.88 1.72 -25.03
C LYS A 303 -10.29 1.87 -25.61
N ALA A 304 -10.52 2.94 -26.36
CA ALA A 304 -11.81 3.21 -27.01
C ALA A 304 -12.09 2.36 -28.25
N LEU A 305 -11.07 1.69 -28.81
CA LEU A 305 -11.20 0.82 -29.97
C LEU A 305 -11.55 -0.60 -29.54
N GLU A 306 -12.34 -1.30 -30.35
CA GLU A 306 -12.50 -2.75 -30.25
C GLU A 306 -11.29 -3.47 -30.87
N PRO A 307 -10.92 -4.69 -30.44
CA PRO A 307 -9.87 -5.47 -31.07
C PRO A 307 -10.11 -5.62 -32.62
N GLY A 308 -9.09 -5.30 -33.40
CA GLY A 308 -9.15 -5.25 -34.86
C GLY A 308 -9.61 -3.91 -35.43
N GLN A 309 -10.03 -2.96 -34.62
CA GLN A 309 -10.42 -1.62 -35.08
C GLN A 309 -9.21 -0.68 -35.17
N THR A 310 -9.33 0.28 -36.11
CA THR A 310 -8.35 1.35 -36.30
C THR A 310 -9.00 2.71 -36.04
N SER A 311 -8.25 3.66 -35.54
CA SER A 311 -8.74 5.02 -35.25
C SER A 311 -9.25 5.70 -36.54
N ASP A 312 -10.44 6.31 -36.46
CA ASP A 312 -11.06 7.05 -37.56
C ASP A 312 -10.45 8.42 -37.81
N SER A 313 -9.67 8.92 -36.90
CA SER A 313 -9.03 10.23 -36.92
C SER A 313 -7.60 10.15 -36.36
N LEU A 314 -6.80 11.17 -36.68
CA LEU A 314 -5.49 11.33 -36.06
C LEU A 314 -5.65 11.56 -34.57
N VAL A 315 -4.85 10.85 -33.77
CA VAL A 315 -4.71 11.03 -32.32
C VAL A 315 -3.47 11.89 -32.09
N GLU A 316 -3.65 13.09 -31.58
CA GLU A 316 -2.56 14.06 -31.36
C GLU A 316 -1.97 13.86 -29.96
N SER A 317 -0.64 13.82 -29.86
CA SER A 317 0.10 13.77 -28.61
C SER A 317 1.29 14.74 -28.64
N GLY A 318 2.06 14.82 -27.56
CA GLY A 318 3.30 15.58 -27.52
C GLY A 318 4.37 15.13 -28.51
N TYR A 319 4.28 13.93 -29.08
CA TYR A 319 5.22 13.39 -30.07
C TYR A 319 4.79 13.64 -31.52
N GLY A 320 3.48 13.79 -31.76
CA GLY A 320 2.95 13.95 -33.10
C GLY A 320 1.55 13.35 -33.26
N TRP A 321 1.26 12.87 -34.47
CA TRP A 321 -0.02 12.29 -34.85
C TRP A 321 0.11 10.77 -34.98
N HIS A 322 -0.75 10.06 -34.25
CA HIS A 322 -0.84 8.62 -34.26
C HIS A 322 -2.08 8.17 -35.05
N ILE A 323 -1.94 7.08 -35.80
CA ILE A 323 -3.05 6.27 -36.27
C ILE A 323 -2.90 4.92 -35.58
N ILE A 324 -3.88 4.54 -34.77
CA ILE A 324 -3.78 3.42 -33.84
C ILE A 324 -4.67 2.29 -34.31
N GLN A 325 -4.13 1.08 -34.40
CA GLN A 325 -4.89 -0.15 -34.61
C GLN A 325 -4.82 -1.00 -33.35
N ARG A 326 -5.96 -1.27 -32.73
CA ARG A 326 -6.02 -2.18 -31.59
C ARG A 326 -5.94 -3.61 -32.08
N GLU A 327 -5.00 -4.38 -31.56
CA GLU A 327 -4.87 -5.81 -31.85
C GLU A 327 -5.56 -6.65 -30.77
N PRO A 328 -6.04 -7.86 -31.10
CA PRO A 328 -6.45 -8.83 -30.09
C PRO A 328 -5.25 -9.23 -29.22
N LEU A 329 -5.44 -9.35 -27.91
CA LEU A 329 -4.48 -9.99 -27.04
C LEU A 329 -4.40 -11.49 -27.33
N THR A 330 -3.22 -12.06 -27.23
CA THR A 330 -2.96 -13.50 -27.37
C THR A 330 -2.29 -14.05 -26.12
N GLU A 331 -2.45 -15.33 -25.84
CA GLU A 331 -1.82 -15.98 -24.69
C GLU A 331 -0.28 -15.90 -24.74
N ASP A 332 0.31 -15.87 -25.93
CA ASP A 332 1.77 -15.74 -26.09
C ASP A 332 2.31 -14.37 -25.64
N GLN A 333 1.43 -13.37 -25.55
CA GLN A 333 1.76 -12.03 -25.05
C GLN A 333 1.66 -11.91 -23.54
N LEU A 334 1.09 -12.91 -22.85
CA LEU A 334 1.15 -13.04 -21.39
C LEU A 334 2.53 -13.57 -21.00
N THR A 335 3.51 -12.66 -20.94
CA THR A 335 4.89 -12.97 -20.53
C THR A 335 4.92 -13.40 -19.08
N ASP A 336 6.02 -14.06 -18.64
CA ASP A 336 6.19 -14.47 -17.25
C ASP A 336 6.12 -13.25 -16.31
N ASP A 337 6.72 -12.10 -16.67
CA ASP A 337 6.66 -10.87 -15.87
C ASP A 337 5.23 -10.34 -15.71
N ILE A 338 4.42 -10.33 -16.78
CA ILE A 338 3.00 -9.92 -16.72
C ILE A 338 2.21 -10.92 -15.89
N ARG A 339 2.47 -12.20 -16.09
CA ARG A 339 1.82 -13.28 -15.33
C ARG A 339 2.08 -13.13 -13.84
N ASP A 340 3.32 -12.92 -13.42
CA ASP A 340 3.71 -12.77 -12.02
C ASP A 340 3.06 -11.53 -11.38
N GLN A 341 3.01 -10.40 -12.12
CA GLN A 341 2.30 -9.20 -11.67
C GLN A 341 0.80 -9.46 -11.48
N LEU A 342 0.16 -10.14 -12.42
CA LEU A 342 -1.26 -10.49 -12.33
C LEU A 342 -1.54 -11.49 -11.20
N ILE A 343 -0.68 -12.49 -11.04
CA ILE A 343 -0.74 -13.41 -9.91
C ILE A 343 -0.71 -12.62 -8.62
N GLN A 344 0.27 -11.75 -8.42
CA GLN A 344 0.36 -10.91 -7.22
C GLN A 344 -0.88 -10.05 -6.98
N GLN A 345 -1.43 -9.42 -8.02
CA GLN A 345 -2.63 -8.59 -7.90
C GLN A 345 -3.89 -9.41 -7.52
N ILE A 346 -4.09 -10.56 -8.19
CA ILE A 346 -5.26 -11.42 -7.96
C ILE A 346 -5.11 -12.16 -6.63
N THR A 347 -3.93 -12.71 -6.38
CA THR A 347 -3.67 -13.57 -5.22
C THR A 347 -3.53 -12.79 -3.93
N GLY A 348 -2.95 -11.59 -3.96
CA GLY A 348 -2.85 -10.74 -2.78
C GLY A 348 -4.22 -10.45 -2.16
N LYS A 349 -5.21 -10.12 -3.00
CA LYS A 349 -6.58 -9.92 -2.53
C LYS A 349 -7.23 -11.21 -2.04
N ALA A 350 -7.12 -12.29 -2.81
CA ALA A 350 -7.69 -13.58 -2.46
C ALA A 350 -7.04 -14.17 -1.21
N PHE A 351 -5.73 -13.96 -1.01
CA PHE A 351 -5.02 -14.38 0.19
C PHE A 351 -5.49 -13.62 1.43
N VAL A 352 -5.66 -12.29 1.34
CA VAL A 352 -6.23 -11.49 2.44
C VAL A 352 -7.66 -11.96 2.79
N GLU A 353 -8.49 -12.26 1.79
CA GLU A 353 -9.82 -12.83 2.02
C GLU A 353 -9.73 -14.20 2.71
N GLU A 354 -8.81 -15.06 2.30
CA GLU A 354 -8.59 -16.38 2.92
C GLU A 354 -8.16 -16.28 4.39
N ILE A 355 -7.16 -15.42 4.69
CA ILE A 355 -6.74 -15.22 6.08
C ILE A 355 -7.86 -14.61 6.91
N THR A 356 -8.63 -13.69 6.34
CA THR A 356 -9.81 -13.11 7.01
C THR A 356 -10.86 -14.18 7.33
N ASP A 357 -11.15 -15.06 6.38
CA ASP A 357 -12.08 -16.18 6.58
C ASP A 357 -11.60 -17.15 7.66
N LEU A 358 -10.29 -17.44 7.71
CA LEU A 358 -9.69 -18.25 8.76
C LEU A 358 -9.79 -17.57 10.14
N MET A 359 -9.58 -16.25 10.20
CA MET A 359 -9.74 -15.47 11.44
C MET A 359 -11.20 -15.45 11.92
N ASP A 360 -12.15 -15.28 11.00
CA ASP A 360 -13.59 -15.28 11.30
C ASP A 360 -14.09 -16.65 11.79
N GLN A 361 -13.44 -17.74 11.36
CA GLN A 361 -13.75 -19.11 11.77
C GLN A 361 -13.04 -19.54 13.06
N ALA A 362 -12.06 -18.77 13.53
CA ALA A 362 -11.28 -19.11 14.71
C ALA A 362 -12.15 -19.09 15.98
N ASP A 363 -11.96 -20.09 16.85
CA ASP A 363 -12.56 -20.12 18.19
C ASP A 363 -11.78 -19.17 19.12
N VAL A 364 -12.30 -17.95 19.29
CA VAL A 364 -11.70 -16.92 20.14
C VAL A 364 -12.44 -16.84 21.44
N GLN A 365 -11.77 -17.08 22.58
CA GLN A 365 -12.34 -17.01 23.91
C GLN A 365 -11.60 -15.95 24.73
N TYR A 366 -12.36 -15.03 25.33
CA TYR A 366 -11.82 -13.98 26.19
C TYR A 366 -11.95 -14.37 27.67
N THR A 367 -10.97 -14.00 28.48
CA THR A 367 -11.00 -14.17 29.93
C THR A 367 -11.36 -12.85 30.61
N ASP A 368 -11.62 -12.91 31.93
CA ASP A 368 -11.85 -11.70 32.72
C ASP A 368 -10.64 -10.75 32.75
N ALA A 369 -9.43 -11.26 32.46
CA ALA A 369 -8.20 -10.47 32.45
C ALA A 369 -8.08 -9.59 31.19
N TYR A 370 -8.80 -9.89 30.12
CA TYR A 370 -8.90 -9.03 28.94
C TYR A 370 -9.61 -7.71 29.26
N GLY A 371 -10.69 -7.78 30.03
CA GLY A 371 -11.47 -6.61 30.47
C GLY A 371 -12.26 -5.95 29.33
N GLU A 372 -12.81 -4.77 29.61
CA GLU A 372 -13.56 -3.96 28.64
C GLU A 372 -12.61 -2.98 27.92
N ALA A 373 -12.92 -2.60 26.69
CA ALA A 373 -12.18 -1.59 25.91
C ALA A 373 -12.51 -0.17 26.44
N THR A 374 -12.00 0.15 27.60
CA THR A 374 -12.10 1.45 28.27
C THR A 374 -10.73 2.08 28.45
N TYR A 375 -10.69 3.41 28.54
CA TYR A 375 -9.42 4.12 28.79
C TYR A 375 -8.74 3.65 30.09
N GLU A 376 -9.50 3.43 31.14
CA GLU A 376 -9.00 2.92 32.42
C GLU A 376 -8.35 1.53 32.27
N ASN A 377 -8.99 0.60 31.56
CA ASN A 377 -8.43 -0.73 31.33
C ASN A 377 -7.23 -0.68 30.37
N LEU A 378 -7.26 0.21 29.37
CA LEU A 378 -6.11 0.46 28.50
C LEU A 378 -4.89 0.87 29.34
N MET A 379 -5.02 1.88 30.18
CA MET A 379 -3.90 2.37 31.01
C MET A 379 -3.41 1.27 31.98
N LYS A 380 -4.33 0.49 32.56
CA LYS A 380 -3.99 -0.66 33.39
C LYS A 380 -3.17 -1.72 32.63
N LEU A 381 -3.60 -2.10 31.42
CA LEU A 381 -2.89 -3.07 30.59
C LEU A 381 -1.53 -2.55 30.13
N LEU A 382 -1.43 -1.25 29.82
CA LEU A 382 -0.17 -0.60 29.45
C LEU A 382 0.78 -0.44 30.64
N GLY A 383 0.29 -0.56 31.89
CA GLY A 383 1.05 -0.30 33.10
C GLY A 383 1.29 1.18 33.34
N GLU A 384 0.41 2.03 32.82
CA GLU A 384 0.45 3.50 32.92
C GLU A 384 -0.61 3.99 33.92
N SER A 385 -0.38 5.16 34.53
CA SER A 385 -1.31 5.77 35.50
C SER A 385 -2.26 6.72 34.77
N THR A 386 -3.55 6.67 35.12
CA THR A 386 -4.56 7.63 34.60
C THR A 386 -4.37 9.06 35.13
N GLU A 387 -3.49 9.26 36.12
CA GLU A 387 -3.22 10.56 36.75
C GLU A 387 -2.14 11.38 36.01
N ASP A 388 -1.35 10.77 35.12
CA ASP A 388 -0.18 11.42 34.51
C ASP A 388 -0.52 12.36 33.31
N THR A 389 -1.71 12.26 32.75
CA THR A 389 -2.14 13.10 31.60
C THR A 389 -2.59 14.51 32.00
N GLY A 390 -2.74 14.81 33.29
CA GLY A 390 -3.13 16.12 33.82
C GLY A 390 -1.99 17.01 34.32
N ALA A 391 -0.83 16.41 34.65
CA ALA A 391 0.26 17.13 35.30
C ALA A 391 1.26 17.76 34.32
N ALA A 392 1.50 17.14 33.16
CA ALA A 392 2.43 17.66 32.15
C ALA A 392 1.88 18.95 31.47
N ALA A 393 0.57 19.04 31.25
CA ALA A 393 -0.05 20.24 30.69
C ALA A 393 -0.11 21.45 31.67
N ALA A 394 -0.05 21.19 32.99
CA ALA A 394 -0.04 22.24 34.00
C ALA A 394 1.36 22.82 34.27
N ASP A 395 2.40 22.03 34.14
CA ASP A 395 3.80 22.48 34.33
C ASP A 395 4.31 23.30 33.13
N ASP A 396 3.92 22.95 31.89
CA ASP A 396 4.29 23.71 30.69
C ASP A 396 3.54 25.05 30.61
N ALA A 397 2.29 25.12 31.09
CA ALA A 397 1.55 26.38 31.20
C ALA A 397 2.10 27.30 32.32
N ALA A 398 2.63 26.74 33.42
CA ALA A 398 3.28 27.49 34.49
C ALA A 398 4.66 28.02 34.07
N ALA A 399 5.43 27.24 33.30
CA ALA A 399 6.74 27.67 32.78
C ALA A 399 6.62 28.78 31.72
N GLN A 400 5.56 28.79 30.91
CA GLN A 400 5.29 29.85 29.94
C GLN A 400 4.73 31.13 30.56
N ALA A 401 4.05 31.04 31.72
CA ALA A 401 3.57 32.18 32.43
C ALA A 401 4.70 32.91 33.20
N GLU A 402 5.72 32.23 33.70
CA GLU A 402 6.89 32.82 34.37
C GLU A 402 7.84 33.54 33.38
N THR A 403 7.96 33.03 32.13
CA THR A 403 8.79 33.70 31.11
C THR A 403 8.17 34.98 30.56
N GLN A 404 6.84 35.13 30.58
CA GLN A 404 6.17 36.40 30.19
C GLN A 404 6.14 37.47 31.27
N SER A 405 6.35 37.10 32.54
CA SER A 405 6.36 38.05 33.66
C SER A 405 7.73 38.73 33.89
N THR A 406 8.81 38.18 33.35
CA THR A 406 10.16 38.75 33.50
C THR A 406 10.54 39.75 32.41
N ASP A 407 9.84 39.79 31.28
CA ASP A 407 10.10 40.76 30.19
C ASP A 407 9.32 42.09 30.34
N ALA A 408 8.35 42.15 31.25
CA ALA A 408 7.58 43.36 31.53
C ALA A 408 8.14 44.28 32.62
N ALA A 409 9.30 43.94 33.21
CA ALA A 409 9.92 44.71 34.31
C ALA A 409 11.27 45.35 33.91
N ALA A 410 11.59 45.42 32.61
CA ALA A 410 12.84 46.00 32.10
C ALA A 410 12.60 47.00 30.94
N GLU A 411 11.58 47.91 31.07
CA GLU A 411 11.51 49.18 30.35
C GLU A 411 11.12 50.34 31.29
#